data_248c743298952021e5ca5254a1dbc5f1
#
_entry.id   248c743298952021e5ca5254a1dbc5f1
#
_cell.length_a   1.000
_cell.length_b   1.000
_cell.length_c   1.000
_cell.angle_alpha   90.00
_cell.angle_beta   90.00
_cell.angle_gamma   90.00
#
_symmetry.space_group_name_H-M   'P 1'
#
loop_
_entity.id
_entity.type
_entity.pdbx_description
1 polymer ?
#
loop_
_entity_poly.entity_id
_entity_poly.type
_entity_poly.pdbx_seq_one_letter_code
_entity_poly.pdbx_strand_id
1 'polypeptide(L)'
;DGRVGMYVEEKNRSWCSSSSANDQRAVTIECASDTTEPYAFKDVVYQTLITLCTDICKRNGKSKLLWLGDKDKTLSYEPKSDEMVLTVHRWFANKSCPGSWMYARMGDLAAKVTAQLGGGASEGTETEYPEKLTEGYYRVRKAWSDSKPQKGAYKLLSNAKKCADANPGYSVFDNNGVNIYTPNTSTQTAP
;
A
#
# COMPACT_ATOMS: atom_id res chain seq x y z
N ASP A 1 1.06 11.46 -15.35
CA ASP A 1 -0.17 11.76 -16.07
C ASP A 1 -1.24 10.65 -15.89
N GLY A 2 -0.92 9.55 -15.22
CA GLY A 2 -1.84 8.44 -14.94
C GLY A 2 -2.19 7.54 -16.14
N ARG A 3 -1.54 7.69 -17.27
CA ARG A 3 -1.73 6.78 -18.41
C ARG A 3 -1.08 5.43 -18.14
N VAL A 4 -1.72 4.36 -18.63
CA VAL A 4 -1.22 2.99 -18.56
C VAL A 4 -0.90 2.53 -19.99
N GLY A 5 0.29 1.99 -20.18
CA GLY A 5 0.72 1.35 -21.44
C GLY A 5 0.96 -0.13 -21.21
N MET A 6 0.43 -0.98 -22.07
CA MET A 6 0.71 -2.41 -22.06
C MET A 6 1.84 -2.72 -23.06
N TYR A 7 2.97 -3.17 -22.56
CA TYR A 7 4.13 -3.53 -23.37
C TYR A 7 4.24 -5.04 -23.60
N VAL A 8 3.79 -5.82 -22.63
CA VAL A 8 3.72 -7.29 -22.68
C VAL A 8 2.35 -7.69 -22.16
N GLU A 9 1.62 -8.50 -22.92
CA GLU A 9 0.35 -9.05 -22.48
C GLU A 9 0.53 -9.93 -21.23
N GLU A 10 -0.40 -9.88 -20.28
CA GLU A 10 -0.30 -10.59 -19.00
C GLU A 10 -0.14 -12.12 -19.12
N LYS A 11 -0.63 -12.71 -20.19
CA LYS A 11 -0.44 -14.13 -20.49
C LYS A 11 1.00 -14.49 -20.88
N ASN A 12 1.83 -13.50 -21.18
CA ASN A 12 3.20 -13.66 -21.62
C ASN A 12 4.15 -13.26 -20.51
N ARG A 13 5.29 -13.93 -20.43
CA ARG A 13 6.35 -13.60 -19.51
C ARG A 13 7.00 -12.26 -19.86
N SER A 14 7.04 -11.34 -18.91
CA SER A 14 7.94 -10.18 -18.96
C SER A 14 9.33 -10.57 -18.40
N TRP A 15 10.36 -9.79 -18.69
CA TRP A 15 11.72 -10.03 -18.22
C TRP A 15 12.18 -8.92 -17.27
N CYS A 16 11.31 -8.49 -16.35
CA CYS A 16 11.48 -7.27 -15.58
C CYS A 16 12.10 -7.45 -14.21
N SER A 17 11.97 -8.63 -13.56
CA SER A 17 12.37 -8.76 -12.16
C SER A 17 13.77 -9.35 -11.95
N SER A 18 14.48 -9.73 -13.01
CA SER A 18 15.76 -10.46 -12.92
C SER A 18 15.64 -11.84 -12.28
N SER A 19 14.44 -12.35 -12.12
CA SER A 19 14.15 -13.69 -11.59
C SER A 19 13.20 -14.43 -12.53
N SER A 20 13.71 -15.47 -13.19
CA SER A 20 12.90 -16.30 -14.07
C SER A 20 11.69 -16.89 -13.35
N ALA A 21 11.88 -17.37 -12.13
CA ALA A 21 10.81 -17.98 -11.33
C ALA A 21 9.70 -16.96 -10.99
N ASN A 22 10.07 -15.71 -10.70
CA ASN A 22 9.10 -14.64 -10.46
C ASN A 22 8.42 -14.22 -11.75
N ASP A 23 9.18 -13.96 -12.83
CA ASP A 23 8.66 -13.45 -14.10
C ASP A 23 7.70 -14.45 -14.79
N GLN A 24 7.83 -15.74 -14.53
CA GLN A 24 6.91 -16.79 -15.02
C GLN A 24 5.52 -16.73 -14.36
N ARG A 25 5.39 -16.09 -13.22
CA ARG A 25 4.19 -16.09 -12.36
C ARG A 25 3.61 -14.70 -12.13
N ALA A 26 4.32 -13.65 -12.51
CA ALA A 26 4.00 -12.28 -12.12
C ALA A 26 3.51 -11.44 -13.30
N VAL A 27 2.51 -10.63 -13.04
CA VAL A 27 2.26 -9.41 -13.82
C VAL A 27 3.22 -8.34 -13.30
N THR A 28 4.07 -7.81 -14.15
CA THR A 28 5.07 -6.81 -13.77
C THR A 28 4.64 -5.41 -14.16
N ILE A 29 4.88 -4.45 -13.27
CA ILE A 29 4.44 -3.07 -13.44
C ILE A 29 5.62 -2.14 -13.19
N GLU A 30 5.92 -1.28 -14.17
CA GLU A 30 6.86 -0.18 -14.05
C GLU A 30 6.09 1.13 -13.84
N CYS A 31 6.48 1.93 -12.86
CA CYS A 31 5.79 3.16 -12.51
C CYS A 31 6.68 4.38 -12.71
N ALA A 32 6.12 5.46 -13.25
CA ALA A 32 6.79 6.73 -13.31
C ALA A 32 7.01 7.31 -11.90
N SER A 33 8.22 7.77 -11.63
CA SER A 33 8.62 8.36 -10.35
C SER A 33 9.50 9.57 -10.55
N ASP A 34 9.87 10.27 -9.49
CA ASP A 34 10.98 11.21 -9.49
C ASP A 34 12.30 10.48 -9.83
N THR A 35 13.29 11.23 -10.32
CA THR A 35 14.56 10.67 -10.81
C THR A 35 15.58 10.45 -9.70
N THR A 36 15.32 10.95 -8.50
CA THR A 36 16.21 10.88 -7.34
C THR A 36 15.50 10.25 -6.14
N GLU A 37 16.27 9.68 -5.22
CA GLU A 37 15.74 9.14 -3.96
C GLU A 37 14.93 10.23 -3.23
N PRO A 38 13.74 9.92 -2.72
CA PRO A 38 13.15 8.59 -2.51
C PRO A 38 12.38 7.99 -3.70
N TYR A 39 12.54 8.53 -4.90
CA TYR A 39 11.82 8.12 -6.11
C TYR A 39 10.30 8.21 -5.93
N ALA A 40 9.83 9.37 -5.45
CA ALA A 40 8.43 9.57 -5.12
C ALA A 40 7.53 9.50 -6.38
N PHE A 41 6.35 8.93 -6.22
CA PHE A 41 5.31 8.96 -7.26
C PHE A 41 4.47 10.23 -7.11
N LYS A 42 3.98 10.76 -8.22
CA LYS A 42 2.88 11.72 -8.19
C LYS A 42 1.60 11.00 -7.75
N ASP A 43 0.71 11.71 -7.06
CA ASP A 43 -0.55 11.15 -6.56
C ASP A 43 -1.34 10.43 -7.66
N VAL A 44 -1.43 11.02 -8.86
CA VAL A 44 -2.14 10.41 -9.99
C VAL A 44 -1.53 9.06 -10.40
N VAL A 45 -0.22 8.89 -10.32
CA VAL A 45 0.45 7.60 -10.64
C VAL A 45 0.10 6.57 -9.58
N TYR A 46 0.12 6.96 -8.31
CA TYR A 46 -0.22 6.05 -7.21
C TYR A 46 -1.70 5.63 -7.25
N GLN A 47 -2.63 6.54 -7.51
CA GLN A 47 -4.05 6.22 -7.67
C GLN A 47 -4.30 5.31 -8.88
N THR A 48 -3.61 5.55 -10.00
CA THR A 48 -3.68 4.69 -11.18
C THR A 48 -3.15 3.28 -10.87
N LEU A 49 -2.06 3.16 -10.10
CA LEU A 49 -1.51 1.87 -9.67
C LEU A 49 -2.53 1.08 -8.82
N ILE A 50 -3.21 1.73 -7.88
CA ILE A 50 -4.27 1.10 -7.07
C ILE A 50 -5.39 0.58 -7.98
N THR A 51 -5.86 1.40 -8.92
CA THR A 51 -6.92 1.02 -9.86
C THR A 51 -6.49 -0.16 -10.75
N LEU A 52 -5.26 -0.10 -11.29
CA LEU A 52 -4.71 -1.16 -12.14
C LEU A 52 -4.56 -2.48 -11.37
N CYS A 53 -3.98 -2.45 -10.17
CA CYS A 53 -3.85 -3.65 -9.33
C CYS A 53 -5.21 -4.24 -8.95
N THR A 54 -6.21 -3.39 -8.68
CA THR A 54 -7.57 -3.83 -8.40
C THR A 54 -8.19 -4.54 -9.61
N ASP A 55 -8.02 -3.99 -10.81
CA ASP A 55 -8.49 -4.58 -12.05
C ASP A 55 -7.79 -5.92 -12.35
N ILE A 56 -6.46 -5.98 -12.21
CA ILE A 56 -5.69 -7.22 -12.35
C ILE A 56 -6.21 -8.30 -11.39
N CYS A 57 -6.39 -7.97 -10.11
CA CYS A 57 -6.92 -8.91 -9.13
C CYS A 57 -8.32 -9.41 -9.53
N LYS A 58 -9.25 -8.52 -9.92
CA LYS A 58 -10.59 -8.88 -10.36
C LYS A 58 -10.58 -9.84 -11.54
N ARG A 59 -9.81 -9.53 -12.58
CA ARG A 59 -9.71 -10.37 -13.79
C ARG A 59 -9.13 -11.75 -13.51
N ASN A 60 -8.31 -11.87 -12.46
CA ASN A 60 -7.72 -13.12 -12.02
C ASN A 60 -8.49 -13.81 -10.88
N GLY A 61 -9.73 -13.37 -10.59
CA GLY A 61 -10.57 -13.97 -9.55
C GLY A 61 -10.03 -13.83 -8.13
N LYS A 62 -9.24 -12.76 -7.87
CA LYS A 62 -8.62 -12.52 -6.56
C LYS A 62 -9.43 -11.50 -5.77
N SER A 63 -9.65 -11.80 -4.49
CA SER A 63 -10.34 -10.92 -3.54
C SER A 63 -9.38 -10.20 -2.60
N LYS A 64 -8.10 -10.59 -2.59
CA LYS A 64 -7.08 -10.02 -1.71
C LYS A 64 -5.75 -9.83 -2.44
N LEU A 65 -5.13 -8.68 -2.18
CA LEU A 65 -3.74 -8.40 -2.53
C LEU A 65 -2.93 -8.32 -1.24
N LEU A 66 -1.86 -9.11 -1.13
CA LEU A 66 -1.05 -9.24 0.09
C LEU A 66 0.33 -8.60 -0.08
N TRP A 67 0.79 -7.94 0.97
CA TRP A 67 2.17 -7.53 1.15
C TRP A 67 2.70 -8.12 2.45
N LEU A 68 3.63 -9.07 2.38
CA LEU A 68 4.18 -9.76 3.55
C LEU A 68 5.42 -9.07 4.12
N GLY A 69 5.94 -8.03 3.44
CA GLY A 69 7.00 -7.16 3.92
C GLY A 69 8.41 -7.76 3.95
N ASP A 70 8.53 -9.07 3.80
CA ASP A 70 9.78 -9.81 3.88
C ASP A 70 9.94 -10.72 2.66
N LYS A 71 11.17 -10.78 2.11
CA LYS A 71 11.48 -11.55 0.91
C LYS A 71 11.27 -13.05 1.12
N ASP A 72 11.91 -13.61 2.12
CA ASP A 72 11.93 -15.07 2.31
C ASP A 72 10.55 -15.58 2.71
N LYS A 73 9.87 -14.84 3.58
CA LYS A 73 8.47 -15.09 3.93
C LYS A 73 7.56 -15.05 2.70
N THR A 74 7.75 -14.07 1.82
CA THR A 74 6.92 -13.92 0.62
C THR A 74 7.18 -15.03 -0.40
N LEU A 75 8.44 -15.39 -0.61
CA LEU A 75 8.80 -16.41 -1.61
C LEU A 75 8.46 -17.83 -1.17
N SER A 76 8.36 -18.08 0.13
CA SER A 76 7.91 -19.34 0.71
C SER A 76 6.40 -19.41 0.97
N TYR A 77 5.67 -18.30 0.79
CA TYR A 77 4.24 -18.26 1.01
C TYR A 77 3.48 -18.94 -0.14
N GLU A 78 2.54 -19.81 0.22
CA GLU A 78 1.61 -20.45 -0.71
C GLU A 78 0.28 -19.68 -0.70
N PRO A 79 0.02 -18.79 -1.70
CA PRO A 79 -1.21 -18.01 -1.73
C PRO A 79 -2.45 -18.88 -1.88
N LYS A 80 -3.51 -18.55 -1.17
CA LYS A 80 -4.83 -19.14 -1.36
C LYS A 80 -5.37 -18.80 -2.75
N SER A 81 -6.40 -19.52 -3.18
CA SER A 81 -6.98 -19.33 -4.51
C SER A 81 -7.50 -17.91 -4.76
N ASP A 82 -7.92 -17.20 -3.73
CA ASP A 82 -8.44 -15.84 -3.75
C ASP A 82 -7.38 -14.75 -3.45
N GLU A 83 -6.12 -15.14 -3.25
CA GLU A 83 -5.03 -14.23 -2.89
C GLU A 83 -4.05 -13.99 -4.05
N MET A 84 -3.52 -12.79 -4.13
CA MET A 84 -2.37 -12.41 -4.97
C MET A 84 -1.33 -11.72 -4.08
N VAL A 85 -0.05 -11.92 -4.36
CA VAL A 85 1.04 -11.46 -3.49
C VAL A 85 1.95 -10.50 -4.24
N LEU A 86 2.33 -9.40 -3.61
CA LEU A 86 3.26 -8.42 -4.14
C LEU A 86 4.71 -8.86 -3.92
N THR A 87 5.51 -8.72 -4.96
CA THR A 87 6.97 -8.81 -4.92
C THR A 87 7.59 -7.53 -5.45
N VAL A 88 8.88 -7.32 -5.22
CA VAL A 88 9.61 -6.13 -5.67
C VAL A 88 10.97 -6.48 -6.25
N HIS A 89 11.41 -5.73 -7.25
CA HIS A 89 12.63 -5.99 -8.00
C HIS A 89 13.89 -6.06 -7.11
N ARG A 90 14.00 -5.21 -6.10
CA ARG A 90 15.13 -5.21 -5.14
C ARG A 90 15.35 -6.53 -4.39
N TRP A 91 14.35 -7.40 -4.37
CA TRP A 91 14.48 -8.72 -3.77
C TRP A 91 15.23 -9.73 -4.65
N PHE A 92 15.31 -9.48 -5.95
CA PHE A 92 15.86 -10.39 -6.94
C PHE A 92 17.17 -9.90 -7.55
N ALA A 93 17.47 -8.61 -7.46
CA ALA A 93 18.67 -8.01 -8.01
C ALA A 93 19.13 -6.81 -7.17
N ASN A 94 20.39 -6.39 -7.36
CA ASN A 94 20.92 -5.18 -6.74
C ASN A 94 20.33 -3.94 -7.45
N LYS A 95 19.09 -3.62 -7.12
CA LYS A 95 18.29 -2.52 -7.66
C LYS A 95 17.62 -1.76 -6.52
N SER A 96 17.37 -0.45 -6.74
CA SER A 96 16.61 0.37 -5.80
C SER A 96 15.10 0.24 -5.95
N CYS A 97 14.61 -0.32 -7.08
CA CYS A 97 13.16 -0.46 -7.33
C CYS A 97 12.44 -1.23 -6.20
N PRO A 98 11.29 -0.74 -5.76
CA PRO A 98 10.46 0.35 -6.31
C PRO A 98 10.79 1.75 -5.75
N GLY A 99 11.96 1.99 -5.20
CA GLY A 99 12.33 3.19 -4.46
C GLY A 99 11.85 3.15 -3.00
N SER A 100 12.46 3.94 -2.12
CA SER A 100 12.09 3.92 -0.70
C SER A 100 10.70 4.48 -0.45
N TRP A 101 10.27 5.48 -1.25
CA TRP A 101 8.93 6.04 -1.16
C TRP A 101 7.83 5.01 -1.39
N MET A 102 7.94 4.22 -2.48
CA MET A 102 6.93 3.19 -2.80
C MET A 102 7.09 1.97 -1.90
N TYR A 103 8.32 1.57 -1.56
CA TYR A 103 8.55 0.43 -0.67
C TYR A 103 7.85 0.60 0.68
N ALA A 104 7.90 1.80 1.25
CA ALA A 104 7.19 2.13 2.49
C ALA A 104 5.64 2.11 2.34
N ARG A 105 5.13 2.11 1.11
CA ARG A 105 3.69 2.15 0.79
C ARG A 105 3.13 0.85 0.23
N MET A 106 3.94 -0.19 0.13
CA MET A 106 3.48 -1.47 -0.43
C MET A 106 2.33 -2.09 0.40
N GLY A 107 2.37 -1.95 1.73
CA GLY A 107 1.28 -2.37 2.61
C GLY A 107 0.00 -1.55 2.41
N ASP A 108 0.13 -0.22 2.25
CA ASP A 108 -1.00 0.67 1.96
C ASP A 108 -1.63 0.35 0.58
N LEU A 109 -0.81 0.08 -0.43
CA LEU A 109 -1.28 -0.40 -1.74
C LEU A 109 -2.10 -1.68 -1.59
N ALA A 110 -1.57 -2.68 -0.92
CA ALA A 110 -2.23 -3.97 -0.71
C ALA A 110 -3.58 -3.81 0.01
N ALA A 111 -3.62 -3.00 1.07
CA ALA A 111 -4.83 -2.72 1.84
C ALA A 111 -5.90 -1.99 1.00
N LYS A 112 -5.53 -0.96 0.25
CA LYS A 112 -6.45 -0.19 -0.62
C LYS A 112 -7.03 -1.04 -1.74
N VAL A 113 -6.21 -1.86 -2.39
CA VAL A 113 -6.66 -2.78 -3.44
C VAL A 113 -7.62 -3.80 -2.85
N THR A 114 -7.30 -4.43 -1.74
CA THR A 114 -8.17 -5.40 -1.07
C THR A 114 -9.52 -4.79 -0.68
N ALA A 115 -9.53 -3.56 -0.16
CA ALA A 115 -10.76 -2.83 0.14
C ALA A 115 -11.63 -2.61 -1.10
N GLN A 116 -11.03 -2.24 -2.24
CA GLN A 116 -11.75 -2.07 -3.52
C GLN A 116 -12.27 -3.37 -4.13
N LEU A 117 -11.71 -4.50 -3.73
CA LEU A 117 -12.15 -5.82 -4.18
C LEU A 117 -13.41 -6.31 -3.42
N GLY A 118 -13.92 -5.54 -2.46
CA GLY A 118 -15.03 -5.95 -1.61
C GLY A 118 -14.63 -6.99 -0.56
N GLY A 119 -13.35 -7.24 -0.42
CA GLY A 119 -12.78 -7.98 0.69
C GLY A 119 -12.98 -7.15 1.95
N GLY A 120 -14.08 -7.42 2.66
CA GLY A 120 -14.28 -6.88 4.01
C GLY A 120 -13.02 -7.14 4.82
N ALA A 121 -12.70 -6.25 5.74
CA ALA A 121 -11.53 -6.30 6.59
C ALA A 121 -11.13 -7.74 6.95
N SER A 122 -10.31 -8.37 6.07
CA SER A 122 -9.56 -9.52 6.51
C SER A 122 -8.52 -8.95 7.48
N GLU A 123 -8.37 -9.57 8.60
CA GLU A 123 -7.21 -9.41 9.46
C GLU A 123 -5.96 -9.55 8.58
N GLY A 124 -5.64 -8.44 7.85
CA GLY A 124 -4.34 -8.25 7.27
C GLY A 124 -3.38 -8.36 8.43
N THR A 125 -2.28 -9.07 8.27
CA THR A 125 -1.14 -8.85 9.14
C THR A 125 -1.02 -7.33 9.26
N GLU A 126 -1.49 -6.78 10.37
CA GLU A 126 -1.19 -5.42 10.76
C GLU A 126 0.32 -5.31 10.56
N THR A 127 0.73 -4.39 9.70
CA THR A 127 2.05 -3.80 9.89
C THR A 127 1.90 -3.22 11.29
N GLU A 128 2.40 -3.94 12.29
CA GLU A 128 2.18 -3.62 13.68
C GLU A 128 2.94 -2.33 13.93
N TYR A 129 2.25 -1.23 13.67
CA TYR A 129 2.78 0.07 14.02
C TYR A 129 2.95 0.10 15.53
N PRO A 130 4.13 0.41 16.02
CA PRO A 130 4.38 0.34 17.45
C PRO A 130 3.37 1.22 18.19
N GLU A 131 2.77 0.68 19.25
CA GLU A 131 1.83 1.44 20.06
C GLU A 131 2.44 2.74 20.56
N LYS A 132 3.77 2.76 20.78
CA LYS A 132 4.52 3.96 21.17
C LYS A 132 5.72 4.18 20.26
N LEU A 133 5.76 5.33 19.60
CA LEU A 133 6.93 5.77 18.84
C LEU A 133 8.04 6.30 19.76
N THR A 134 9.26 5.82 19.55
CA THR A 134 10.47 6.39 20.18
C THR A 134 10.82 7.73 19.57
N GLU A 135 10.75 7.82 18.23
CA GLU A 135 10.97 9.05 17.48
C GLU A 135 9.76 9.45 16.65
N GLY A 136 9.60 10.76 16.39
CA GLY A 136 8.49 11.30 15.62
C GLY A 136 7.13 11.20 16.30
N TYR A 137 6.07 11.31 15.52
CA TYR A 137 4.68 11.33 16.00
C TYR A 137 3.72 10.74 14.99
N TYR A 138 2.71 10.03 15.45
CA TYR A 138 1.47 9.79 14.70
C TYR A 138 0.71 11.12 14.56
N ARG A 139 0.38 11.50 13.35
CA ARG A 139 -0.28 12.78 13.05
C ARG A 139 -1.70 12.57 12.57
N VAL A 140 -2.63 13.34 13.11
CA VAL A 140 -4.04 13.28 12.72
C VAL A 140 -4.34 14.45 11.78
N ARG A 141 -4.59 14.14 10.50
CA ARG A 141 -4.79 15.11 9.41
C ARG A 141 -5.88 14.65 8.44
N LYS A 142 -6.39 15.58 7.62
CA LYS A 142 -7.26 15.22 6.47
C LYS A 142 -6.46 14.60 5.32
N ALA A 143 -5.29 15.16 5.04
CA ALA A 143 -4.31 14.65 4.09
C ALA A 143 -2.90 14.93 4.62
N TRP A 144 -1.92 14.13 4.20
CA TRP A 144 -0.54 14.33 4.65
C TRP A 144 0.03 15.68 4.20
N SER A 145 -0.25 16.07 2.95
CA SER A 145 0.19 17.33 2.34
C SER A 145 -0.36 18.57 3.03
N ASP A 146 -1.48 18.45 3.74
CA ASP A 146 -2.14 19.57 4.42
C ASP A 146 -1.82 19.56 5.92
N SER A 147 -0.83 20.35 6.30
CA SER A 147 -0.41 20.46 7.71
C SER A 147 -1.26 21.43 8.53
N LYS A 148 -2.00 22.36 7.90
CA LYS A 148 -2.75 23.40 8.62
C LYS A 148 -3.93 22.84 9.44
N PRO A 149 -4.77 21.91 8.93
CA PRO A 149 -5.84 21.33 9.72
C PRO A 149 -5.40 20.13 10.56
N GLN A 150 -4.13 20.06 10.99
CA GLN A 150 -3.71 18.98 11.88
C GLN A 150 -4.45 19.07 13.23
N LYS A 151 -5.12 17.97 13.63
CA LYS A 151 -5.84 17.88 14.91
C LYS A 151 -4.95 17.49 16.08
N GLY A 152 -3.88 16.75 15.80
CA GLY A 152 -2.95 16.33 16.85
C GLY A 152 -1.71 15.60 16.32
N ALA A 153 -0.73 15.46 17.22
CA ALA A 153 0.46 14.65 17.03
C ALA A 153 0.70 13.86 18.32
N TYR A 154 0.75 12.54 18.22
CA TYR A 154 0.75 11.63 19.37
C TYR A 154 1.92 10.66 19.31
N LYS A 155 2.52 10.38 20.45
CA LYS A 155 3.51 9.30 20.57
C LYS A 155 2.83 7.92 20.64
N LEU A 156 1.57 7.86 21.13
CA LEU A 156 0.80 6.64 21.24
C LEU A 156 -0.20 6.52 20.08
N LEU A 157 -0.20 5.36 19.42
CA LEU A 157 -1.11 5.07 18.32
C LEU A 157 -2.58 5.08 18.75
N SER A 158 -2.88 4.50 19.91
CA SER A 158 -4.22 4.50 20.49
C SER A 158 -4.79 5.90 20.68
N ASN A 159 -3.97 6.87 21.10
CA ASN A 159 -4.39 8.26 21.26
C ASN A 159 -4.63 8.95 19.92
N ALA A 160 -3.79 8.65 18.92
CA ALA A 160 -3.99 9.16 17.56
C ALA A 160 -5.28 8.61 16.95
N LYS A 161 -5.56 7.31 17.10
CA LYS A 161 -6.81 6.67 16.63
C LYS A 161 -8.02 7.32 17.29
N LYS A 162 -8.05 7.47 18.63
CA LYS A 162 -9.14 8.16 19.35
C LYS A 162 -9.38 9.59 18.83
N CYS A 163 -8.31 10.33 18.52
CA CYS A 163 -8.45 11.66 17.98
C CYS A 163 -9.03 11.63 16.56
N ALA A 164 -8.65 10.69 15.73
CA ALA A 164 -9.22 10.54 14.39
C ALA A 164 -10.71 10.15 14.45
N ASP A 165 -11.09 9.21 15.34
CA ASP A 165 -12.47 8.78 15.56
C ASP A 165 -13.39 9.94 15.96
N ALA A 166 -12.87 10.85 16.80
CA ALA A 166 -13.60 12.04 17.24
C ALA A 166 -13.67 13.15 16.19
N ASN A 167 -12.99 13.01 15.05
CA ASN A 167 -12.91 14.04 14.01
C ASN A 167 -13.21 13.44 12.62
N PRO A 168 -14.47 13.38 12.19
CA PRO A 168 -14.85 12.83 10.89
C PRO A 168 -14.05 13.43 9.73
N GLY A 169 -13.58 12.59 8.81
CA GLY A 169 -12.74 12.97 7.68
C GLY A 169 -11.26 13.16 7.99
N TYR A 170 -10.83 12.82 9.21
CA TYR A 170 -9.42 12.79 9.58
C TYR A 170 -8.90 11.36 9.68
N SER A 171 -7.63 11.18 9.35
CA SER A 171 -6.92 9.91 9.39
C SER A 171 -5.64 10.04 10.22
N VAL A 172 -5.10 8.91 10.67
CA VAL A 172 -3.80 8.85 11.33
C VAL A 172 -2.72 8.57 10.29
N PHE A 173 -1.66 9.34 10.34
CA PHE A 173 -0.47 9.17 9.51
C PHE A 173 0.76 8.88 10.36
N ASP A 174 1.65 8.02 9.87
CA ASP A 174 2.97 7.81 10.45
C ASP A 174 3.94 8.96 10.13
N ASN A 175 5.20 8.85 10.55
CA ASN A 175 6.23 9.85 10.27
C ASN A 175 6.57 10.02 8.78
N ASN A 176 6.28 9.02 7.97
CA ASN A 176 6.58 8.99 6.53
C ASN A 176 5.37 9.46 5.69
N GLY A 177 4.28 9.82 6.37
CA GLY A 177 3.05 10.25 5.71
C GLY A 177 2.19 9.09 5.19
N VAL A 178 2.45 7.87 5.64
CA VAL A 178 1.59 6.73 5.34
C VAL A 178 0.32 6.84 6.18
N ASN A 179 -0.84 6.79 5.53
CA ASN A 179 -2.11 6.70 6.23
C ASN A 179 -2.24 5.30 6.84
N ILE A 180 -2.22 5.24 8.17
CA ILE A 180 -2.21 3.97 8.93
C ILE A 180 -3.53 3.67 9.62
N TYR A 181 -4.44 4.63 9.65
CA TYR A 181 -5.78 4.45 10.21
C TYR A 181 -6.74 5.52 9.69
N THR A 182 -7.89 5.08 9.23
CA THR A 182 -9.03 5.94 8.87
C THR A 182 -10.27 5.42 9.61
N PRO A 183 -10.96 6.26 10.40
CA PRO A 183 -12.20 5.86 11.07
C PRO A 183 -13.25 5.35 10.10
N ASN A 184 -13.93 4.27 10.47
CA ASN A 184 -15.06 3.74 9.69
C ASN A 184 -16.28 4.66 9.89
N THR A 185 -16.75 5.30 8.84
CA THR A 185 -17.92 6.23 8.90
C THR A 185 -19.27 5.54 9.01
N SER A 186 -19.31 4.21 9.22
CA SER A 186 -20.56 3.41 9.16
C SER A 186 -21.29 3.24 10.51
N THR A 187 -20.89 3.92 11.58
CA THR A 187 -21.59 3.82 12.88
C THR A 187 -21.82 5.20 13.51
N GLN A 188 -22.64 6.03 12.87
CA GLN A 188 -23.41 7.02 13.58
C GLN A 188 -24.89 6.83 13.25
N THR A 189 -25.55 5.95 13.99
CA THR A 189 -26.98 6.10 14.26
C THR A 189 -27.12 7.38 15.09
N ALA A 190 -27.78 8.35 14.51
CA ALA A 190 -28.21 9.55 15.21
C ALA A 190 -29.18 9.21 16.34
N PRO A 191 -29.29 10.08 17.37
CA PRO A 191 -30.19 9.95 18.49
C PRO A 191 -31.66 10.05 18.10
#